data_2672cb623c28a894aee9b231d6b8f500
#
_entry.id   2672cb623c28a894aee9b231d6b8f500
#
_cell.length_a   1.000
_cell.length_b   1.000
_cell.length_c   1.000
_cell.angle_alpha   90.00
_cell.angle_beta   90.00
_cell.angle_gamma   90.00
#
_symmetry.space_group_name_H-M   'P 1'
#
loop_
_entity.id
_entity.type
_entity.pdbx_description
1 polymer ?
#
loop_
_entity_poly.entity_id
_entity_poly.type
_entity_poly.pdbx_seq_one_letter_code
_entity_poly.pdbx_strand_id
1 'polypeptide(L)'
;MQKLKKVAGKLIYSVERISKRFDADNLSAYAAQAAFFIFISIFPFLMLFLNLLQYIPFFSAENIEGWTMEIFSPLIGELLKGIIREAGETGSGALISITTIAALWACSKGVLGIIYGLNSIYKTTEKRGYIQLRATAVFYTIGLIVALVLVLLLMVFGNMILNLMLTYLPALGTLANAVRIIRWLVSFGFLTLFFMFLYTVIPERKTKFKNELPGAVVSSVGWIGFSVLYSLYMDMFAGRSNIYGSLAAIIFFLLWIYICMIILFVGAEINDILRLHDLAAIVRRRREMKKIDRVQAKVRTSEKKAK
;
A
#
# COMPACT_ATOMS: atom_id res chain seq x y z
N MET A 1 -13.43 24.68 -25.24
CA MET A 1 -13.45 25.32 -23.92
C MET A 1 -14.55 24.79 -22.99
N GLN A 2 -15.83 24.63 -23.39
CA GLN A 2 -16.92 24.15 -22.52
C GLN A 2 -16.73 22.73 -21.99
N LYS A 3 -16.19 21.75 -22.78
CA LYS A 3 -15.91 20.41 -22.32
C LYS A 3 -14.82 20.37 -21.22
N LEU A 4 -13.78 21.20 -21.36
CA LEU A 4 -12.71 21.32 -20.35
C LEU A 4 -13.23 21.92 -19.04
N LYS A 5 -14.07 22.96 -19.07
CA LYS A 5 -14.71 23.53 -17.88
C LYS A 5 -15.62 22.52 -17.16
N LYS A 6 -16.34 21.69 -17.92
CA LYS A 6 -17.22 20.64 -17.38
C LYS A 6 -16.43 19.51 -16.72
N VAL A 7 -15.28 19.12 -17.30
CA VAL A 7 -14.38 18.11 -16.73
C VAL A 7 -13.70 18.67 -15.47
N ALA A 8 -13.18 19.90 -15.52
CA ALA A 8 -12.58 20.56 -14.37
C ALA A 8 -13.57 20.72 -13.20
N GLY A 9 -14.82 21.13 -13.47
CA GLY A 9 -15.85 21.23 -12.44
C GLY A 9 -16.21 19.89 -11.79
N LYS A 10 -16.24 18.78 -12.58
CA LYS A 10 -16.45 17.44 -12.02
C LYS A 10 -15.26 17.00 -11.16
N LEU A 11 -14.04 17.32 -11.58
CA LEU A 11 -12.83 16.98 -10.84
C LEU A 11 -12.78 17.69 -9.49
N ILE A 12 -13.03 19.02 -9.48
CA ILE A 12 -13.09 19.86 -8.27
C ILE A 12 -14.16 19.32 -7.30
N TYR A 13 -15.36 19.01 -7.80
CA TYR A 13 -16.43 18.43 -6.98
C TYR A 13 -16.04 17.06 -6.37
N SER A 14 -15.33 16.21 -7.16
CA SER A 14 -14.87 14.92 -6.66
C SER A 14 -13.81 15.06 -5.57
N VAL A 15 -12.85 15.98 -5.75
CA VAL A 15 -11.81 16.28 -4.77
C VAL A 15 -12.41 16.83 -3.47
N GLU A 16 -13.32 17.81 -3.57
CA GLU A 16 -14.02 18.37 -2.40
C GLU A 16 -14.83 17.30 -1.64
N ARG A 17 -15.48 16.41 -2.36
CA ARG A 17 -16.22 15.29 -1.76
C ARG A 17 -15.30 14.30 -1.04
N ILE A 18 -14.15 13.97 -1.63
CA ILE A 18 -13.15 13.10 -1.01
C ILE A 18 -12.60 13.77 0.25
N SER A 19 -12.22 15.05 0.19
CA SER A 19 -11.70 15.79 1.35
C SER A 19 -12.71 15.82 2.51
N LYS A 20 -13.96 16.16 2.25
CA LYS A 20 -15.02 16.17 3.29
C LYS A 20 -15.23 14.80 3.95
N ARG A 21 -15.16 13.73 3.16
CA ARG A 21 -15.26 12.37 3.70
C ARG A 21 -14.02 11.98 4.48
N PHE A 22 -12.85 12.34 3.97
CA PHE A 22 -11.58 12.08 4.61
C PHE A 22 -11.53 12.66 6.03
N ASP A 23 -12.00 13.88 6.21
CA ASP A 23 -12.11 14.55 7.51
C ASP A 23 -13.20 13.92 8.38
N ALA A 24 -14.38 13.66 7.81
CA ALA A 24 -15.50 13.06 8.54
C ALA A 24 -15.18 11.64 9.07
N ASP A 25 -14.33 10.91 8.39
CA ASP A 25 -13.92 9.54 8.74
C ASP A 25 -12.63 9.48 9.56
N ASN A 26 -12.05 10.65 9.93
CA ASN A 26 -10.80 10.77 10.68
C ASN A 26 -9.62 10.01 10.06
N LEU A 27 -9.55 9.96 8.72
CA LEU A 27 -8.58 9.12 8.01
C LEU A 27 -7.13 9.59 8.23
N SER A 28 -6.91 10.88 8.48
CA SER A 28 -5.60 11.42 8.86
C SER A 28 -5.09 10.81 10.17
N ALA A 29 -5.97 10.60 11.15
CA ALA A 29 -5.60 9.98 12.42
C ALA A 29 -5.23 8.49 12.24
N TYR A 30 -6.00 7.74 11.45
CA TYR A 30 -5.67 6.35 11.14
C TYR A 30 -4.40 6.22 10.31
N ALA A 31 -4.15 7.14 9.37
CA ALA A 31 -2.91 7.20 8.60
C ALA A 31 -1.71 7.48 9.52
N ALA A 32 -1.83 8.42 10.44
CA ALA A 32 -0.79 8.73 11.42
C ALA A 32 -0.52 7.56 12.36
N GLN A 33 -1.57 6.91 12.86
CA GLN A 33 -1.46 5.71 13.69
C GLN A 33 -0.72 4.59 12.94
N ALA A 34 -1.13 4.30 11.71
CA ALA A 34 -0.49 3.27 10.89
C ALA A 34 0.98 3.62 10.63
N ALA A 35 1.27 4.85 10.20
CA ALA A 35 2.62 5.31 9.91
C ALA A 35 3.55 5.24 11.12
N PHE A 36 3.09 5.70 12.29
CA PHE A 36 3.86 5.69 13.53
C PHE A 36 4.23 4.26 13.96
N PHE A 37 3.26 3.34 13.99
CA PHE A 37 3.54 1.98 14.41
C PHE A 37 4.31 1.17 13.38
N ILE A 38 4.11 1.41 12.08
CA ILE A 38 4.95 0.84 11.02
C ILE A 38 6.40 1.32 11.20
N PHE A 39 6.60 2.61 11.42
CA PHE A 39 7.93 3.19 11.62
C PHE A 39 8.64 2.57 12.84
N ILE A 40 7.99 2.52 14.01
CA ILE A 40 8.57 1.92 15.21
C ILE A 40 8.90 0.45 15.01
N SER A 41 8.09 -0.27 14.23
CA SER A 41 8.30 -1.70 13.99
C SER A 41 9.48 -2.01 13.06
N ILE A 42 10.01 -1.03 12.34
CA ILE A 42 11.12 -1.25 11.40
C ILE A 42 12.36 -1.77 12.14
N PHE A 43 12.70 -1.20 13.29
CA PHE A 43 13.89 -1.61 14.03
C PHE A 43 13.82 -3.07 14.52
N PRO A 44 12.81 -3.49 15.30
CA PRO A 44 12.72 -4.89 15.71
C PRO A 44 12.51 -5.83 14.51
N PHE A 45 11.86 -5.36 13.43
CA PHE A 45 11.71 -6.14 12.20
C PHE A 45 13.06 -6.36 11.51
N LEU A 46 13.90 -5.33 11.38
CA LEU A 46 15.24 -5.46 10.80
C LEU A 46 16.10 -6.40 11.62
N MET A 47 16.08 -6.28 12.96
CA MET A 47 16.78 -7.22 13.84
C MET A 47 16.35 -8.68 13.60
N LEU A 48 15.04 -8.93 13.55
CA LEU A 48 14.50 -10.24 13.25
C LEU A 48 14.92 -10.74 11.87
N PHE A 49 14.79 -9.89 10.86
CA PHE A 49 15.11 -10.24 9.47
C PHE A 49 16.59 -10.58 9.30
N LEU A 50 17.48 -9.78 9.86
CA LEU A 50 18.92 -10.03 9.82
C LEU A 50 19.30 -11.31 10.59
N ASN A 51 18.68 -11.54 11.75
CA ASN A 51 18.89 -12.80 12.48
C ASN A 51 18.43 -14.03 11.68
N LEU A 52 17.31 -13.93 10.96
CA LEU A 52 16.84 -15.02 10.09
C LEU A 52 17.74 -15.23 8.88
N LEU A 53 18.27 -14.17 8.29
CA LEU A 53 19.19 -14.28 7.15
C LEU A 53 20.47 -15.06 7.49
N GLN A 54 20.97 -14.96 8.72
CA GLN A 54 22.16 -15.69 9.16
C GLN A 54 22.02 -17.23 9.10
N TYR A 55 20.78 -17.75 9.13
CA TYR A 55 20.54 -19.20 8.98
C TYR A 55 20.62 -19.67 7.52
N ILE A 56 20.72 -18.75 6.56
CA ILE A 56 20.86 -19.08 5.14
C ILE A 56 22.35 -19.00 4.78
N PRO A 57 23.01 -20.09 4.36
CA PRO A 57 24.47 -20.14 4.16
C PRO A 57 25.01 -19.09 3.17
N PHE A 58 24.16 -18.61 2.24
CA PHE A 58 24.52 -17.58 1.25
C PHE A 58 24.61 -16.16 1.86
N PHE A 59 23.98 -15.92 3.02
CA PHE A 59 23.93 -14.61 3.68
C PHE A 59 24.86 -14.59 4.90
N SER A 60 26.18 -14.68 4.69
CA SER A 60 27.15 -14.40 5.78
C SER A 60 27.10 -12.91 6.17
N ALA A 61 27.46 -12.61 7.42
CA ALA A 61 27.50 -11.23 7.91
C ALA A 61 28.37 -10.31 7.02
N GLU A 62 29.51 -10.83 6.54
CA GLU A 62 30.42 -10.12 5.65
C GLU A 62 29.80 -9.79 4.28
N ASN A 63 29.02 -10.73 3.70
CA ASN A 63 28.35 -10.50 2.43
C ASN A 63 27.20 -9.48 2.58
N ILE A 64 26.47 -9.52 3.70
CA ILE A 64 25.36 -8.58 3.99
C ILE A 64 25.94 -7.18 4.18
N GLU A 65 27.06 -7.02 4.90
CA GLU A 65 27.73 -5.73 5.06
C GLU A 65 28.17 -5.13 3.72
N GLY A 66 28.73 -5.92 2.82
CA GLY A 66 29.10 -5.48 1.47
C GLY A 66 27.90 -4.99 0.66
N TRP A 67 26.83 -5.75 0.65
CA TRP A 67 25.61 -5.40 -0.11
C TRP A 67 24.86 -4.19 0.45
N THR A 68 24.87 -3.98 1.77
CA THR A 68 24.23 -2.80 2.36
C THR A 68 24.91 -1.51 1.93
N MET A 69 26.21 -1.50 1.76
CA MET A 69 26.96 -0.34 1.27
C MET A 69 26.78 -0.07 -0.24
N GLU A 70 26.52 -1.12 -1.04
CA GLU A 70 26.26 -0.99 -2.47
C GLU A 70 24.84 -0.54 -2.81
N ILE A 71 23.86 -1.02 -2.02
CA ILE A 71 22.43 -0.85 -2.32
C ILE A 71 21.85 0.41 -1.66
N PHE A 72 22.31 0.74 -0.46
CA PHE A 72 21.75 1.83 0.35
C PHE A 72 22.69 3.05 0.37
N SER A 73 22.12 4.21 0.69
CA SER A 73 22.94 5.41 0.93
C SER A 73 23.89 5.19 2.12
N PRO A 74 25.04 5.88 2.16
CA PRO A 74 26.03 5.70 3.25
C PRO A 74 25.43 5.82 4.66
N LEU A 75 24.47 6.72 4.85
CA LEU A 75 23.78 6.92 6.14
C LEU A 75 22.99 5.67 6.56
N ILE A 76 22.24 5.10 5.64
CA ILE A 76 21.43 3.88 5.91
C ILE A 76 22.34 2.66 6.02
N GLY A 77 23.38 2.59 5.20
CA GLY A 77 24.40 1.54 5.24
C GLY A 77 25.07 1.46 6.63
N GLU A 78 25.49 2.58 7.21
CA GLU A 78 26.08 2.63 8.55
C GLU A 78 25.09 2.22 9.65
N LEU A 79 23.83 2.65 9.58
CA LEU A 79 22.79 2.22 10.53
C LEU A 79 22.56 0.70 10.45
N LEU A 80 22.44 0.15 9.24
CA LEU A 80 22.26 -1.29 9.03
C LEU A 80 23.47 -2.08 9.52
N LYS A 81 24.68 -1.59 9.27
CA LYS A 81 25.92 -2.20 9.74
C LYS A 81 25.98 -2.29 11.26
N GLY A 82 25.55 -1.23 11.97
CA GLY A 82 25.40 -1.24 13.42
C GLY A 82 24.45 -2.33 13.91
N ILE A 83 23.29 -2.43 13.28
CA ILE A 83 22.25 -3.44 13.59
C ILE A 83 22.76 -4.87 13.29
N ILE A 84 23.47 -5.08 12.18
CA ILE A 84 24.05 -6.39 11.80
C ILE A 84 25.07 -6.85 12.84
N ARG A 85 25.96 -5.94 13.26
CA ARG A 85 26.97 -6.26 14.28
C ARG A 85 26.32 -6.61 15.61
N GLU A 86 25.35 -5.80 16.08
CA GLU A 86 24.62 -6.06 17.31
C GLU A 86 23.83 -7.38 17.25
N ALA A 87 23.23 -7.70 16.12
CA ALA A 87 22.56 -8.99 15.88
C ALA A 87 23.52 -10.17 15.96
N GLY A 88 24.74 -10.04 15.42
CA GLY A 88 25.77 -11.09 15.44
C GLY A 88 26.37 -11.33 16.84
N GLU A 89 26.55 -10.28 17.63
CA GLU A 89 27.11 -10.36 18.98
C GLU A 89 26.09 -10.87 20.03
N THR A 90 24.80 -10.64 19.82
CA THR A 90 23.73 -10.87 20.81
C THR A 90 22.96 -12.19 20.60
N GLY A 91 23.51 -13.15 19.89
CA GLY A 91 22.87 -14.42 19.47
C GLY A 91 22.23 -15.33 20.53
N SER A 92 21.71 -14.79 21.66
CA SER A 92 20.91 -15.57 22.59
C SER A 92 19.48 -15.76 22.04
N GLY A 93 19.01 -17.00 21.97
CA GLY A 93 17.67 -17.32 21.49
C GLY A 93 16.54 -16.58 22.22
N ALA A 94 16.79 -16.16 23.49
CA ALA A 94 15.86 -15.38 24.27
C ALA A 94 15.67 -13.95 23.71
N LEU A 95 16.73 -13.28 23.27
CA LEU A 95 16.65 -11.94 22.68
C LEU A 95 15.96 -11.96 21.32
N ILE A 96 16.23 -13.01 20.49
CA ILE A 96 15.53 -13.20 19.22
C ILE A 96 14.02 -13.34 19.46
N SER A 97 13.62 -14.11 20.48
CA SER A 97 12.20 -14.31 20.81
C SER A 97 11.52 -13.01 21.26
N ILE A 98 12.17 -12.22 22.12
CA ILE A 98 11.64 -10.93 22.61
C ILE A 98 11.52 -9.92 21.47
N THR A 99 12.54 -9.78 20.62
CA THR A 99 12.51 -8.87 19.47
C THR A 99 11.48 -9.28 18.45
N THR A 100 11.28 -10.59 18.21
CA THR A 100 10.22 -11.09 17.34
C THR A 100 8.84 -10.71 17.83
N ILE A 101 8.56 -10.93 19.13
CA ILE A 101 7.26 -10.57 19.74
C ILE A 101 7.04 -9.07 19.67
N ALA A 102 8.06 -8.26 19.99
CA ALA A 102 7.99 -6.81 19.93
C ALA A 102 7.73 -6.30 18.50
N ALA A 103 8.42 -6.88 17.50
CA ALA A 103 8.23 -6.55 16.09
C ALA A 103 6.80 -6.85 15.64
N LEU A 104 6.33 -8.07 15.86
CA LEU A 104 4.97 -8.47 15.48
C LEU A 104 3.92 -7.65 16.19
N TRP A 105 4.14 -7.33 17.47
CA TRP A 105 3.21 -6.49 18.24
C TRP A 105 3.14 -5.07 17.70
N ALA A 106 4.27 -4.41 17.42
CA ALA A 106 4.33 -3.07 16.88
C ALA A 106 3.75 -3.01 15.44
N CYS A 107 4.20 -3.91 14.54
CA CYS A 107 3.67 -4.02 13.18
C CYS A 107 2.16 -4.23 13.17
N SER A 108 1.64 -5.13 14.02
CA SER A 108 0.21 -5.39 14.08
C SER A 108 -0.60 -4.18 14.53
N LYS A 109 -0.04 -3.26 15.33
CA LYS A 109 -0.70 -1.97 15.63
C LYS A 109 -0.78 -1.04 14.41
N GLY A 110 0.26 -1.05 13.54
CA GLY A 110 0.21 -0.35 12.27
C GLY A 110 -0.89 -0.89 11.36
N VAL A 111 -0.98 -2.22 11.24
CA VAL A 111 -2.04 -2.88 10.45
C VAL A 111 -3.43 -2.62 11.04
N LEU A 112 -3.59 -2.52 12.37
CA LEU A 112 -4.86 -2.11 12.98
C LEU A 112 -5.28 -0.70 12.55
N GLY A 113 -4.34 0.24 12.41
CA GLY A 113 -4.64 1.57 11.85
C GLY A 113 -5.22 1.48 10.44
N ILE A 114 -4.66 0.61 9.60
CA ILE A 114 -5.17 0.36 8.24
C ILE A 114 -6.57 -0.28 8.30
N ILE A 115 -6.78 -1.30 9.15
CA ILE A 115 -8.08 -1.96 9.33
C ILE A 115 -9.15 -0.94 9.73
N TYR A 116 -8.90 -0.13 10.74
CA TYR A 116 -9.85 0.87 11.23
C TYR A 116 -10.15 1.93 10.17
N GLY A 117 -9.11 2.44 9.48
CA GLY A 117 -9.30 3.40 8.40
C GLY A 117 -10.14 2.84 7.26
N LEU A 118 -9.84 1.64 6.78
CA LEU A 118 -10.62 0.99 5.73
C LEU A 118 -12.06 0.68 6.17
N ASN A 119 -12.27 0.19 7.40
CA ASN A 119 -13.61 -0.05 7.93
C ASN A 119 -14.41 1.25 8.07
N SER A 120 -13.76 2.37 8.44
CA SER A 120 -14.41 3.69 8.48
C SER A 120 -14.85 4.15 7.09
N ILE A 121 -13.98 4.05 6.06
CA ILE A 121 -14.30 4.39 4.68
C ILE A 121 -15.50 3.60 4.16
N TYR A 122 -15.46 2.29 4.37
CA TYR A 122 -16.49 1.39 3.83
C TYR A 122 -17.73 1.28 4.73
N LYS A 123 -17.80 2.06 5.83
CA LYS A 123 -18.91 2.09 6.79
C LYS A 123 -19.24 0.69 7.31
N THR A 124 -18.22 -0.11 7.54
CA THR A 124 -18.37 -1.46 8.11
C THR A 124 -18.11 -1.43 9.61
N THR A 125 -19.01 -2.06 10.37
CA THR A 125 -18.80 -2.22 11.82
C THR A 125 -17.89 -3.42 12.06
N GLU A 126 -16.81 -3.20 12.79
CA GLU A 126 -15.91 -4.27 13.21
C GLU A 126 -16.65 -5.20 14.18
N LYS A 127 -16.78 -6.48 13.80
CA LYS A 127 -17.49 -7.50 14.59
C LYS A 127 -16.55 -8.42 15.36
N ARG A 128 -15.28 -8.44 14.99
CA ARG A 128 -14.26 -9.27 15.65
C ARG A 128 -13.99 -8.74 17.04
N GLY A 129 -14.05 -9.61 18.04
CA GLY A 129 -13.62 -9.26 19.41
C GLY A 129 -12.12 -8.86 19.43
N TYR A 130 -11.69 -8.19 20.48
CA TYR A 130 -10.33 -7.64 20.60
C TYR A 130 -9.24 -8.67 20.29
N ILE A 131 -9.33 -9.89 20.86
CA ILE A 131 -8.34 -10.96 20.65
C ILE A 131 -8.32 -11.41 19.18
N GLN A 132 -9.50 -11.64 18.61
CA GLN A 132 -9.64 -12.06 17.22
C GLN A 132 -9.12 -11.00 16.24
N LEU A 133 -9.46 -9.74 16.48
CA LEU A 133 -8.96 -8.62 15.68
C LEU A 133 -7.44 -8.51 15.75
N ARG A 134 -6.89 -8.72 16.96
CA ARG A 134 -5.43 -8.70 17.16
C ARG A 134 -4.72 -9.83 16.44
N ALA A 135 -5.24 -11.06 16.54
CA ALA A 135 -4.72 -12.21 15.81
C ALA A 135 -4.79 -12.01 14.28
N THR A 136 -5.90 -11.45 13.80
CA THR A 136 -6.08 -11.11 12.38
C THR A 136 -5.06 -10.05 11.93
N ALA A 137 -4.81 -9.02 12.74
CA ALA A 137 -3.82 -8.00 12.43
C ALA A 137 -2.39 -8.59 12.37
N VAL A 138 -2.04 -9.48 13.29
CA VAL A 138 -0.75 -10.22 13.25
C VAL A 138 -0.65 -11.06 11.98
N PHE A 139 -1.70 -11.80 11.62
CA PHE A 139 -1.72 -12.60 10.40
C PHE A 139 -1.53 -11.75 9.13
N TYR A 140 -2.23 -10.62 9.03
CA TYR A 140 -2.04 -9.69 7.92
C TYR A 140 -0.65 -9.06 7.92
N THR A 141 -0.09 -8.77 9.09
CA THR A 141 1.30 -8.30 9.22
C THR A 141 2.28 -9.29 8.61
N ILE A 142 2.16 -10.59 8.96
CA ILE A 142 3.01 -11.64 8.37
C ILE A 142 2.85 -11.69 6.86
N GLY A 143 1.60 -11.64 6.36
CA GLY A 143 1.32 -11.60 4.92
C GLY A 143 1.95 -10.40 4.21
N LEU A 144 1.89 -9.21 4.83
CA LEU A 144 2.53 -7.99 4.32
C LEU A 144 4.06 -8.08 4.31
N ILE A 145 4.65 -8.65 5.37
CA ILE A 145 6.10 -8.89 5.45
C ILE A 145 6.54 -9.85 4.35
N VAL A 146 5.84 -10.96 4.16
CA VAL A 146 6.15 -11.91 3.08
C VAL A 146 6.02 -11.24 1.72
N ALA A 147 4.97 -10.45 1.49
CA ALA A 147 4.82 -9.69 0.25
C ALA A 147 5.97 -8.70 0.05
N LEU A 148 6.39 -7.96 1.09
CA LEU A 148 7.52 -7.04 1.03
C LEU A 148 8.82 -7.75 0.67
N VAL A 149 9.11 -8.89 1.34
CA VAL A 149 10.30 -9.70 1.06
C VAL A 149 10.30 -10.20 -0.38
N LEU A 150 9.15 -10.69 -0.88
CA LEU A 150 9.02 -11.13 -2.27
C LEU A 150 9.29 -9.97 -3.25
N VAL A 151 8.80 -8.77 -2.97
CA VAL A 151 9.07 -7.58 -3.80
C VAL A 151 10.56 -7.25 -3.82
N LEU A 152 11.19 -7.24 -2.65
CA LEU A 152 12.64 -6.98 -2.56
C LEU A 152 13.44 -8.03 -3.32
N LEU A 153 13.10 -9.32 -3.18
CA LEU A 153 13.74 -10.39 -3.94
C LEU A 153 13.54 -10.19 -5.45
N LEU A 154 12.33 -9.92 -5.92
CA LEU A 154 12.08 -9.66 -7.34
C LEU A 154 12.85 -8.44 -7.84
N MET A 155 12.98 -7.41 -7.02
CA MET A 155 13.71 -6.19 -7.37
C MET A 155 15.22 -6.42 -7.49
N VAL A 156 15.81 -7.15 -6.55
CA VAL A 156 17.25 -7.50 -6.53
C VAL A 156 17.57 -8.51 -7.63
N PHE A 157 16.88 -9.64 -7.66
CA PHE A 157 17.11 -10.68 -8.66
C PHE A 157 16.72 -10.24 -10.07
N GLY A 158 15.73 -9.36 -10.21
CA GLY A 158 15.36 -8.80 -11.50
C GLY A 158 16.51 -8.06 -12.19
N ASN A 159 17.33 -7.31 -11.44
CA ASN A 159 18.53 -6.67 -11.96
C ASN A 159 19.63 -7.68 -12.31
N MET A 160 19.83 -8.68 -11.45
CA MET A 160 20.81 -9.73 -11.66
C MET A 160 20.49 -10.56 -12.92
N ILE A 161 19.26 -10.97 -13.10
CA ILE A 161 18.78 -11.71 -14.27
C ILE A 161 18.97 -10.85 -15.53
N LEU A 162 18.63 -9.58 -15.46
CA LEU A 162 18.76 -8.65 -16.60
C LEU A 162 20.22 -8.47 -16.99
N ASN A 163 21.11 -8.28 -16.04
CA ASN A 163 22.56 -8.17 -16.29
C ASN A 163 23.13 -9.47 -16.86
N LEU A 164 22.74 -10.64 -16.34
CA LEU A 164 23.11 -11.93 -16.89
C LEU A 164 22.61 -12.10 -18.33
N MET A 165 21.36 -11.76 -18.61
CA MET A 165 20.82 -11.82 -19.98
C MET A 165 21.58 -10.90 -20.93
N LEU A 166 21.93 -9.69 -20.52
CA LEU A 166 22.72 -8.76 -21.35
C LEU A 166 24.15 -9.22 -21.56
N THR A 167 24.74 -9.92 -20.60
CA THR A 167 26.10 -10.46 -20.68
C THR A 167 26.16 -11.65 -21.64
N TYR A 168 25.20 -12.57 -21.57
CA TYR A 168 25.18 -13.78 -22.41
C TYR A 168 24.54 -13.56 -23.79
N LEU A 169 23.71 -12.52 -23.95
CA LEU A 169 22.99 -12.19 -25.18
C LEU A 169 23.13 -10.69 -25.50
N PRO A 170 24.32 -10.22 -25.94
CA PRO A 170 24.56 -8.79 -26.24
C PRO A 170 23.61 -8.22 -27.31
N ALA A 171 23.08 -9.08 -28.19
CA ALA A 171 22.07 -8.71 -29.19
C ALA A 171 20.76 -8.17 -28.55
N LEU A 172 20.50 -8.50 -27.28
CA LEU A 172 19.36 -7.95 -26.53
C LEU A 172 19.60 -6.51 -26.05
N GLY A 173 20.81 -5.94 -26.23
CA GLY A 173 21.11 -4.54 -25.91
C GLY A 173 20.20 -3.56 -26.65
N THR A 174 19.76 -3.89 -27.88
CA THR A 174 18.76 -3.13 -28.64
C THR A 174 17.36 -3.19 -27.97
N LEU A 175 17.08 -4.22 -27.18
CA LEU A 175 15.84 -4.43 -26.45
C LEU A 175 15.90 -3.91 -24.99
N ALA A 176 17.02 -3.33 -24.55
CA ALA A 176 17.20 -2.84 -23.18
C ALA A 176 16.10 -1.84 -22.77
N ASN A 177 15.65 -1.00 -23.70
CA ASN A 177 14.53 -0.08 -23.44
C ASN A 177 13.21 -0.81 -23.27
N ALA A 178 12.94 -1.85 -24.06
CA ALA A 178 11.74 -2.67 -23.93
C ALA A 178 11.72 -3.41 -22.60
N VAL A 179 12.85 -3.98 -22.18
CA VAL A 179 12.98 -4.66 -20.89
C VAL A 179 12.75 -3.68 -19.72
N ARG A 180 13.28 -2.44 -19.84
CA ARG A 180 13.01 -1.39 -18.84
C ARG A 180 11.53 -1.05 -18.74
N ILE A 181 10.84 -0.90 -19.87
CA ILE A 181 9.39 -0.62 -19.90
C ILE A 181 8.61 -1.79 -19.30
N ILE A 182 8.94 -3.03 -19.66
CA ILE A 182 8.29 -4.23 -19.10
C ILE A 182 8.46 -4.26 -17.58
N ARG A 183 9.65 -3.99 -17.06
CA ARG A 183 9.91 -3.92 -15.62
C ARG A 183 9.02 -2.90 -14.92
N TRP A 184 8.87 -1.69 -15.49
CA TRP A 184 7.98 -0.67 -14.95
C TRP A 184 6.50 -1.12 -14.95
N LEU A 185 6.05 -1.76 -16.03
CA LEU A 185 4.69 -2.29 -16.13
C LEU A 185 4.44 -3.42 -15.13
N VAL A 186 5.39 -4.32 -14.96
CA VAL A 186 5.31 -5.41 -13.97
C VAL A 186 5.26 -4.86 -12.56
N SER A 187 6.13 -3.91 -12.22
CA SER A 187 6.14 -3.25 -10.90
C SER A 187 4.83 -2.51 -10.61
N PHE A 188 4.32 -1.77 -11.59
CA PHE A 188 3.02 -1.10 -11.49
C PHE A 188 1.87 -2.10 -11.33
N GLY A 189 1.87 -3.16 -12.13
CA GLY A 189 0.87 -4.23 -12.04
C GLY A 189 0.90 -4.92 -10.68
N PHE A 190 2.09 -5.24 -10.18
CA PHE A 190 2.26 -5.83 -8.86
C PHE A 190 1.73 -4.91 -7.75
N LEU A 191 2.08 -3.63 -7.77
CA LEU A 191 1.62 -2.65 -6.79
C LEU A 191 0.10 -2.49 -6.85
N THR A 192 -0.48 -2.49 -8.03
CA THR A 192 -1.94 -2.45 -8.22
C THR A 192 -2.61 -3.69 -7.64
N LEU A 193 -2.07 -4.89 -7.89
CA LEU A 193 -2.56 -6.13 -7.29
C LEU A 193 -2.45 -6.12 -5.76
N PHE A 194 -1.37 -5.57 -5.23
CA PHE A 194 -1.17 -5.40 -3.80
C PHE A 194 -2.26 -4.51 -3.18
N PHE A 195 -2.55 -3.34 -3.75
CA PHE A 195 -3.64 -2.49 -3.28
C PHE A 195 -5.01 -3.15 -3.43
N MET A 196 -5.27 -3.85 -4.55
CA MET A 196 -6.51 -4.62 -4.71
C MET A 196 -6.67 -5.66 -3.61
N PHE A 197 -5.59 -6.36 -3.26
CA PHE A 197 -5.58 -7.33 -2.16
C PHE A 197 -5.90 -6.66 -0.84
N LEU A 198 -5.25 -5.54 -0.50
CA LEU A 198 -5.50 -4.79 0.72
C LEU A 198 -6.98 -4.36 0.83
N TYR A 199 -7.54 -3.79 -0.24
CA TYR A 199 -8.94 -3.32 -0.24
C TYR A 199 -9.98 -4.42 -0.21
N THR A 200 -9.61 -5.63 -0.63
CA THR A 200 -10.54 -6.78 -0.66
C THR A 200 -10.50 -7.58 0.65
N VAL A 201 -9.29 -7.78 1.20
CA VAL A 201 -9.06 -8.75 2.28
C VAL A 201 -9.10 -8.12 3.66
N ILE A 202 -8.56 -6.89 3.81
CA ILE A 202 -8.43 -6.24 5.12
C ILE A 202 -9.79 -5.81 5.69
N PRO A 203 -10.68 -5.12 4.93
CA PRO A 203 -11.95 -4.65 5.47
C PRO A 203 -12.92 -5.79 5.74
N GLU A 204 -13.73 -5.65 6.81
CA GLU A 204 -14.77 -6.64 7.12
C GLU A 204 -15.98 -6.48 6.21
N ARG A 205 -15.78 -6.68 4.90
CA ARG A 205 -16.85 -6.65 3.90
C ARG A 205 -16.62 -7.67 2.80
N LYS A 206 -17.71 -8.16 2.21
CA LYS A 206 -17.64 -8.99 1.00
C LYS A 206 -17.68 -8.10 -0.23
N THR A 207 -16.60 -8.10 -1.00
CA THR A 207 -16.50 -7.39 -2.28
C THR A 207 -15.88 -8.30 -3.35
N LYS A 208 -16.11 -7.96 -4.61
CA LYS A 208 -15.44 -8.65 -5.72
C LYS A 208 -14.10 -7.95 -5.96
N PHE A 209 -13.03 -8.71 -6.08
CA PHE A 209 -11.67 -8.24 -6.31
C PHE A 209 -11.58 -7.18 -7.45
N LYS A 210 -12.30 -7.43 -8.56
CA LYS A 210 -12.33 -6.51 -9.71
C LYS A 210 -12.92 -5.12 -9.40
N ASN A 211 -13.77 -5.00 -8.40
CA ASN A 211 -14.40 -3.73 -8.05
C ASN A 211 -13.41 -2.77 -7.35
N GLU A 212 -12.31 -3.31 -6.83
CA GLU A 212 -11.28 -2.54 -6.14
C GLU A 212 -10.21 -2.00 -7.09
N LEU A 213 -10.25 -2.38 -8.37
CA LEU A 213 -9.27 -1.98 -9.38
C LEU A 213 -9.13 -0.45 -9.55
N PRO A 214 -10.21 0.36 -9.64
CA PRO A 214 -10.05 1.80 -9.90
C PRO A 214 -9.26 2.51 -8.79
N GLY A 215 -9.60 2.27 -7.53
CA GLY A 215 -8.88 2.84 -6.40
C GLY A 215 -7.46 2.31 -6.28
N ALA A 216 -7.24 1.01 -6.56
CA ALA A 216 -5.91 0.41 -6.56
C ALA A 216 -4.99 1.06 -7.60
N VAL A 217 -5.48 1.31 -8.81
CA VAL A 217 -4.75 2.03 -9.87
C VAL A 217 -4.39 3.45 -9.40
N VAL A 218 -5.35 4.19 -8.84
CA VAL A 218 -5.09 5.55 -8.34
C VAL A 218 -4.07 5.53 -7.22
N SER A 219 -4.15 4.59 -6.29
CA SER A 219 -3.16 4.47 -5.22
C SER A 219 -1.77 4.10 -5.74
N SER A 220 -1.69 3.22 -6.74
CA SER A 220 -0.41 2.84 -7.36
C SER A 220 0.25 4.03 -8.07
N VAL A 221 -0.53 4.80 -8.83
CA VAL A 221 -0.05 6.02 -9.49
C VAL A 221 0.38 7.06 -8.44
N GLY A 222 -0.45 7.27 -7.43
CA GLY A 222 -0.15 8.20 -6.34
C GLY A 222 1.10 7.82 -5.56
N TRP A 223 1.26 6.54 -5.23
CA TRP A 223 2.42 6.01 -4.51
C TRP A 223 3.71 6.20 -5.31
N ILE A 224 3.72 5.76 -6.57
CA ILE A 224 4.89 5.91 -7.44
C ILE A 224 5.21 7.39 -7.66
N GLY A 225 4.20 8.20 -8.00
CA GLY A 225 4.38 9.63 -8.23
C GLY A 225 4.92 10.35 -6.99
N PHE A 226 4.37 10.08 -5.82
CA PHE A 226 4.86 10.65 -4.57
C PHE A 226 6.26 10.15 -4.22
N SER A 227 6.57 8.87 -4.42
CA SER A 227 7.91 8.32 -4.17
C SER A 227 8.98 8.96 -5.06
N VAL A 228 8.66 9.25 -6.32
CA VAL A 228 9.56 9.98 -7.22
C VAL A 228 9.76 11.43 -6.73
N LEU A 229 8.70 12.14 -6.37
CA LEU A 229 8.81 13.50 -5.81
C LEU A 229 9.63 13.52 -4.52
N TYR A 230 9.40 12.53 -3.65
CA TYR A 230 10.15 12.38 -2.41
C TYR A 230 11.64 12.14 -2.67
N SER A 231 12.00 11.27 -3.62
CA SER A 231 13.38 11.02 -4.00
C SER A 231 14.07 12.29 -4.51
N LEU A 232 13.42 13.02 -5.42
CA LEU A 232 13.93 14.30 -5.92
C LEU A 232 14.14 15.32 -4.79
N TYR A 233 13.21 15.40 -3.85
CA TYR A 233 13.33 16.26 -2.69
C TYR A 233 14.52 15.85 -1.81
N MET A 234 14.69 14.57 -1.51
CA MET A 234 15.80 14.05 -0.71
C MET A 234 17.14 14.31 -1.37
N ASP A 235 17.27 14.14 -2.68
CA ASP A 235 18.48 14.42 -3.45
C ASP A 235 18.88 15.91 -3.37
N MET A 236 17.91 16.82 -3.34
CA MET A 236 18.16 18.26 -3.19
C MET A 236 18.64 18.64 -1.78
N PHE A 237 18.24 17.89 -0.74
CA PHE A 237 18.53 18.19 0.66
C PHE A 237 19.69 17.40 1.25
N ALA A 238 20.03 16.23 0.72
CA ALA A 238 21.05 15.32 1.24
C ALA A 238 22.46 15.93 1.38
N GLY A 239 22.75 17.04 0.69
CA GLY A 239 24.05 17.73 0.76
C GLY A 239 24.09 19.00 1.62
N ARG A 240 22.97 19.45 2.20
CA ARG A 240 22.87 20.82 2.76
C ARG A 240 22.76 20.94 4.29
N SER A 241 22.59 19.84 5.02
CA SER A 241 22.36 19.93 6.48
C SER A 241 23.29 19.01 7.28
N ASN A 242 24.39 19.57 7.77
CA ASN A 242 25.30 18.86 8.67
C ASN A 242 24.81 18.77 10.13
N ILE A 243 23.87 19.62 10.54
CA ILE A 243 23.46 19.74 11.95
C ILE A 243 22.24 18.85 12.29
N TYR A 244 21.30 18.69 11.35
CA TYR A 244 20.06 17.91 11.57
C TYR A 244 19.94 16.68 10.65
N GLY A 245 21.04 16.26 10.00
CA GLY A 245 21.00 15.26 8.91
C GLY A 245 20.26 13.97 9.25
N SER A 246 20.63 13.31 10.35
CA SER A 246 19.99 12.05 10.77
C SER A 246 18.55 12.23 11.30
N LEU A 247 18.32 13.27 12.09
CA LEU A 247 16.97 13.57 12.62
C LEU A 247 16.02 13.97 11.50
N ALA A 248 16.48 14.81 10.56
CA ALA A 248 15.70 15.19 9.40
C ALA A 248 15.34 13.97 8.53
N ALA A 249 16.26 13.04 8.31
CA ALA A 249 16.00 11.81 7.57
C ALA A 249 14.89 10.96 8.23
N ILE A 250 14.91 10.83 9.55
CA ILE A 250 13.88 10.12 10.33
C ILE A 250 12.50 10.78 10.15
N ILE A 251 12.44 12.11 10.29
CA ILE A 251 11.19 12.87 10.15
C ILE A 251 10.63 12.74 8.73
N PHE A 252 11.48 12.92 7.72
CA PHE A 252 11.06 12.80 6.33
C PHE A 252 10.63 11.38 5.97
N PHE A 253 11.28 10.36 6.50
CA PHE A 253 10.88 8.98 6.28
C PHE A 253 9.53 8.67 6.94
N LEU A 254 9.29 9.15 8.17
CA LEU A 254 7.99 9.04 8.82
C LEU A 254 6.89 9.76 8.02
N LEU A 255 7.20 10.96 7.51
CA LEU A 255 6.30 11.72 6.64
C LEU A 255 5.99 10.97 5.34
N TRP A 256 6.99 10.31 4.75
CA TRP A 256 6.80 9.49 3.55
C TRP A 256 5.83 8.35 3.81
N ILE A 257 6.01 7.58 4.91
CA ILE A 257 5.08 6.51 5.29
C ILE A 257 3.66 7.09 5.52
N TYR A 258 3.55 8.22 6.20
CA TYR A 258 2.27 8.87 6.48
C TYR A 258 1.52 9.24 5.20
N ILE A 259 2.18 9.86 4.23
CA ILE A 259 1.56 10.22 2.95
C ILE A 259 1.22 8.96 2.13
N CYS A 260 2.03 7.91 2.20
CA CYS A 260 1.71 6.62 1.60
C CYS A 260 0.40 6.02 2.18
N MET A 261 0.17 6.15 3.49
CA MET A 261 -1.08 5.73 4.13
C MET A 261 -2.27 6.61 3.70
N ILE A 262 -2.07 7.92 3.56
CA ILE A 262 -3.10 8.81 2.98
C ILE A 262 -3.47 8.38 1.56
N ILE A 263 -2.49 8.11 0.70
CA ILE A 263 -2.71 7.65 -0.68
C ILE A 263 -3.51 6.34 -0.70
N LEU A 264 -3.20 5.41 0.20
CA LEU A 264 -3.95 4.17 0.37
C LEU A 264 -5.42 4.47 0.70
N PHE A 265 -5.70 5.34 1.67
CA PHE A 265 -7.08 5.66 2.06
C PHE A 265 -7.82 6.43 0.97
N VAL A 266 -7.18 7.33 0.25
CA VAL A 266 -7.78 8.04 -0.90
C VAL A 266 -8.22 7.05 -1.98
N GLY A 267 -7.41 6.04 -2.30
CA GLY A 267 -7.81 5.00 -3.25
C GLY A 267 -9.01 4.18 -2.77
N ALA A 268 -9.07 3.85 -1.49
CA ALA A 268 -10.21 3.17 -0.90
C ALA A 268 -11.49 4.03 -0.97
N GLU A 269 -11.39 5.34 -0.71
CA GLU A 269 -12.50 6.29 -0.86
C GLU A 269 -13.02 6.36 -2.29
N ILE A 270 -12.14 6.34 -3.28
CA ILE A 270 -12.53 6.31 -4.68
C ILE A 270 -13.35 5.06 -4.98
N ASN A 271 -12.92 3.89 -4.50
CA ASN A 271 -13.65 2.64 -4.68
C ASN A 271 -15.05 2.70 -4.04
N ASP A 272 -15.16 3.26 -2.82
CA ASP A 272 -16.46 3.40 -2.15
C ASP A 272 -17.39 4.38 -2.88
N ILE A 273 -16.88 5.51 -3.34
CA ILE A 273 -17.66 6.49 -4.11
C ILE A 273 -18.19 5.89 -5.40
N LEU A 274 -17.37 5.14 -6.15
CA LEU A 274 -17.78 4.47 -7.39
C LEU A 274 -18.84 3.41 -7.11
N ARG A 275 -18.66 2.61 -6.08
CA ARG A 275 -19.64 1.60 -5.65
C ARG A 275 -20.99 2.24 -5.28
N LEU A 276 -21.00 3.33 -4.54
CA LEU A 276 -22.22 4.03 -4.16
C LEU A 276 -22.95 4.62 -5.37
N HIS A 277 -22.19 5.12 -6.34
CA HIS A 277 -22.75 5.61 -7.60
C HIS A 277 -23.44 4.49 -8.39
N ASP A 278 -22.82 3.32 -8.51
CA ASP A 278 -23.39 2.16 -9.19
C ASP A 278 -24.64 1.66 -8.49
N LEU A 279 -24.64 1.57 -7.16
CA LEU A 279 -25.82 1.19 -6.38
C LEU A 279 -26.98 2.17 -6.59
N ALA A 280 -26.71 3.48 -6.59
CA ALA A 280 -27.74 4.49 -6.83
C ALA A 280 -28.33 4.34 -8.24
N ALA A 281 -27.50 4.08 -9.26
CA ALA A 281 -27.96 3.84 -10.64
C ALA A 281 -28.84 2.58 -10.72
N ILE A 282 -28.47 1.49 -10.07
CA ILE A 282 -29.27 0.24 -10.01
C ILE A 282 -30.62 0.47 -9.34
N VAL A 283 -30.63 1.18 -8.20
CA VAL A 283 -31.88 1.49 -7.48
C VAL A 283 -32.80 2.37 -8.33
N ARG A 284 -32.24 3.36 -9.05
CA ARG A 284 -32.99 4.21 -9.96
C ARG A 284 -33.64 3.41 -11.08
N ARG A 285 -32.87 2.53 -11.76
CA ARG A 285 -33.39 1.63 -12.81
C ARG A 285 -34.50 0.71 -12.30
N ARG A 286 -34.35 0.13 -11.11
CA ARG A 286 -35.40 -0.72 -10.51
C ARG A 286 -36.68 0.06 -10.22
N ARG A 287 -36.58 1.34 -9.80
CA ARG A 287 -37.75 2.20 -9.59
C ARG A 287 -38.45 2.55 -10.90
N GLU A 288 -37.70 2.79 -11.97
CA GLU A 288 -38.24 3.07 -13.30
C GLU A 288 -38.94 1.84 -13.86
N MET A 289 -38.34 0.65 -13.76
CA MET A 289 -38.99 -0.62 -14.18
C MET A 289 -40.32 -0.86 -13.44
N LYS A 290 -40.33 -0.71 -12.11
CA LYS A 290 -41.57 -0.85 -11.33
C LYS A 290 -42.66 0.15 -11.72
N LYS A 291 -42.29 1.36 -12.19
CA LYS A 291 -43.28 2.31 -12.72
C LYS A 291 -43.84 1.86 -14.06
N ILE A 292 -43.01 1.35 -14.95
CA ILE A 292 -43.43 0.81 -16.25
C ILE A 292 -44.38 -0.38 -16.05
N ASP A 293 -44.01 -1.33 -15.18
CA ASP A 293 -44.86 -2.51 -14.87
C ASP A 293 -46.24 -2.09 -14.34
N ARG A 294 -46.30 -1.06 -13.45
CA ARG A 294 -47.55 -0.52 -12.95
C ARG A 294 -48.41 0.12 -14.02
N VAL A 295 -47.83 0.85 -14.94
CA VAL A 295 -48.54 1.46 -16.07
C VAL A 295 -49.10 0.39 -17.00
N GLN A 296 -48.26 -0.60 -17.37
CA GLN A 296 -48.71 -1.72 -18.21
C GLN A 296 -49.84 -2.55 -17.56
N ALA A 297 -49.76 -2.78 -16.24
CA ALA A 297 -50.83 -3.48 -15.50
C ALA A 297 -52.13 -2.70 -15.53
N LYS A 298 -52.09 -1.35 -15.40
CA LYS A 298 -53.28 -0.50 -15.50
C LYS A 298 -53.89 -0.53 -16.91
N VAL A 299 -53.07 -0.47 -17.97
CA VAL A 299 -53.52 -0.57 -19.36
C VAL A 299 -54.21 -1.90 -19.61
N ARG A 300 -53.62 -3.01 -19.21
CA ARG A 300 -54.23 -4.36 -19.33
C ARG A 300 -55.56 -4.49 -18.59
N THR A 301 -55.68 -3.84 -17.43
CA THR A 301 -56.92 -3.87 -16.65
C THR A 301 -58.02 -3.02 -17.28
N SER A 302 -57.68 -1.87 -17.90
CA SER A 302 -58.63 -1.05 -18.66
C SER A 302 -59.10 -1.73 -19.96
N GLU A 303 -58.20 -2.39 -20.70
CA GLU A 303 -58.56 -3.18 -21.88
C GLU A 303 -59.52 -4.35 -21.57
N LYS A 304 -59.33 -5.04 -20.40
CA LYS A 304 -60.24 -6.10 -19.95
C LYS A 304 -61.61 -5.59 -19.48
N LYS A 305 -61.71 -4.32 -19.08
CA LYS A 305 -63.04 -3.73 -18.72
C LYS A 305 -63.78 -3.15 -19.90
N ALA A 306 -63.10 -2.93 -21.03
CA ALA A 306 -63.68 -2.41 -22.29
C ALA A 306 -64.19 -3.51 -23.22
N LYS A 307 -63.91 -4.77 -22.92
CA LYS A 307 -64.49 -5.97 -23.54
C LYS A 307 -65.59 -6.53 -22.66
#